data_537361edb02728f07bfe0e3f6a906cae
#
_entry.id   537361edb02728f07bfe0e3f6a906cae
#
_cell.length_a   1.000
_cell.length_b   1.000
_cell.length_c   1.000
_cell.angle_alpha   90.00
_cell.angle_beta   90.00
_cell.angle_gamma   90.00
#
_symmetry.space_group_name_H-M   'P 1'
#
loop_
_entity.id
_entity.type
_entity.pdbx_description
1 polymer ?
#
loop_
_entity_poly.entity_id
_entity_poly.type
_entity_poly.pdbx_seq_one_letter_code
_entity_poly.pdbx_strand_id
1 'polypeptide(L)'
;MSFYNSFEEIFQEMKKRLTLTPTAMKLWIEPLKPLKLNNNHVLLYVESQFSKDMTMANFKTVMEEAFSDILGFDVEVDILCSEELTVEQKVKYGIESYADSSPKELQKELDDDDIVKTRLKNSELASNYQHTFDTFIVGDNNKLAYAACKAVVQESSTRYNPLYIYSEPGLGKTHLLSAVKSEMEKLHPDMNIIYTTADTFTDDYVSNLRTKSNLEAFKQKYRSCDLLLIDDIQFMANKTETQQELFHTFNSLYNQNKQIIFTSDRPPKELNGIEQRLIGRFEQGLLADIAPPEYETRIAIIKRKAELYGMNLPDSIVDFLADKLKTNIRQLEGAITKINALTLVTGSTPTLNMAQQVVRDIQSNHEPIPLTVEKIIAEVGKIYSVTPEDMRSQKRSSQISTARQVAIYVVNRITGLSYSNIGVEFGNRDHSTIVYAINKAVSYTHLTLPTKLEV
;
A
#
# COMPACT_ATOMS: atom_id res chain seq x y z
N MET A 1 8.46 -48.27 -3.94
CA MET A 1 7.42 -47.86 -4.92
C MET A 1 6.20 -47.45 -4.11
N SER A 2 5.81 -46.18 -4.14
CA SER A 2 4.68 -45.66 -3.37
C SER A 2 3.38 -46.01 -4.11
N PHE A 3 2.43 -46.58 -3.38
CA PHE A 3 1.15 -47.08 -3.91
C PHE A 3 0.07 -45.95 -3.96
N TYR A 4 0.43 -44.74 -4.45
CA TYR A 4 -0.54 -43.69 -4.59
C TYR A 4 -1.19 -43.73 -5.97
N ASN A 5 -2.52 -43.81 -6.00
CA ASN A 5 -3.29 -43.96 -7.24
C ASN A 5 -3.69 -42.65 -7.88
N SER A 6 -3.53 -41.50 -7.18
CA SER A 6 -3.87 -40.16 -7.69
C SER A 6 -2.96 -39.08 -7.11
N PHE A 7 -2.82 -37.95 -7.83
CA PHE A 7 -2.08 -36.80 -7.34
C PHE A 7 -2.69 -36.20 -6.06
N GLU A 8 -4.00 -36.31 -5.92
CA GLU A 8 -4.71 -35.89 -4.70
C GLU A 8 -4.23 -36.65 -3.45
N GLU A 9 -4.04 -37.97 -3.54
CA GLU A 9 -3.53 -38.79 -2.43
C GLU A 9 -2.09 -38.38 -2.04
N ILE A 10 -1.24 -38.12 -3.04
CA ILE A 10 0.13 -37.65 -2.82
C ILE A 10 0.11 -36.27 -2.11
N PHE A 11 -0.77 -35.38 -2.53
CA PHE A 11 -0.93 -34.06 -1.93
C PHE A 11 -1.43 -34.14 -0.47
N GLN A 12 -2.37 -35.02 -0.18
CA GLN A 12 -2.85 -35.23 1.20
C GLN A 12 -1.76 -35.85 2.09
N GLU A 13 -0.94 -36.75 1.56
CA GLU A 13 0.19 -37.34 2.30
C GLU A 13 1.29 -36.30 2.54
N MET A 14 1.55 -35.41 1.58
CA MET A 14 2.46 -34.27 1.75
C MET A 14 2.01 -33.39 2.93
N LYS A 15 0.72 -33.02 2.98
CA LYS A 15 0.17 -32.23 4.08
C LYS A 15 0.41 -32.86 5.45
N LYS A 16 0.32 -34.19 5.58
CA LYS A 16 0.55 -34.90 6.85
C LYS A 16 2.01 -34.89 7.28
N ARG A 17 2.94 -34.82 6.33
CA ARG A 17 4.39 -34.82 6.62
C ARG A 17 4.95 -33.46 6.97
N LEU A 18 4.22 -32.39 6.64
CA LEU A 18 4.64 -31.04 6.99
C LEU A 18 4.60 -30.83 8.50
N THR A 19 5.74 -30.53 9.10
CA THR A 19 5.91 -30.17 10.51
C THR A 19 5.69 -28.66 10.69
N LEU A 20 4.47 -28.18 10.45
CA LEU A 20 4.10 -26.77 10.57
C LEU A 20 3.17 -26.55 11.77
N THR A 21 3.10 -25.32 12.25
CA THR A 21 2.12 -24.96 13.28
C THR A 21 0.69 -25.13 12.74
N PRO A 22 -0.29 -25.48 13.57
CA PRO A 22 -1.68 -25.65 13.12
C PRO A 22 -2.22 -24.41 12.37
N THR A 23 -1.81 -23.24 12.80
CA THR A 23 -2.18 -21.96 12.16
C THR A 23 -1.56 -21.81 10.76
N ALA A 24 -0.29 -22.16 10.59
CA ALA A 24 0.37 -22.09 9.30
C ALA A 24 -0.22 -23.13 8.32
N MET A 25 -0.56 -24.33 8.79
CA MET A 25 -1.25 -25.34 7.99
C MET A 25 -2.60 -24.82 7.48
N LYS A 26 -3.44 -24.29 8.36
CA LYS A 26 -4.80 -23.83 8.02
C LYS A 26 -4.81 -22.64 7.09
N LEU A 27 -3.86 -21.69 7.25
CA LEU A 27 -3.85 -20.44 6.46
C LEU A 27 -3.17 -20.57 5.10
N TRP A 28 -2.12 -21.40 4.98
CA TRP A 28 -1.24 -21.40 3.82
C TRP A 28 -1.21 -22.70 3.05
N ILE A 29 -1.44 -23.84 3.70
CA ILE A 29 -1.33 -25.16 3.09
C ILE A 29 -2.72 -25.77 2.79
N GLU A 30 -3.67 -25.66 3.70
CA GLU A 30 -5.04 -26.17 3.48
C GLU A 30 -5.78 -25.54 2.29
N PRO A 31 -5.64 -24.21 2.03
CA PRO A 31 -6.29 -23.57 0.89
C PRO A 31 -5.71 -23.96 -0.47
N LEU A 32 -4.53 -24.59 -0.51
CA LEU A 32 -3.92 -25.06 -1.75
C LEU A 32 -4.73 -26.21 -2.34
N LYS A 33 -4.94 -26.17 -3.66
CA LYS A 33 -5.57 -27.24 -4.44
C LYS A 33 -4.55 -27.83 -5.41
N PRO A 34 -4.42 -29.16 -5.53
CA PRO A 34 -3.53 -29.78 -6.50
C PRO A 34 -4.12 -29.65 -7.91
N LEU A 35 -3.35 -29.13 -8.86
CA LEU A 35 -3.77 -29.00 -10.26
C LEU A 35 -3.18 -30.12 -11.13
N LYS A 36 -1.87 -30.27 -11.07
CA LYS A 36 -1.15 -31.18 -11.97
C LYS A 36 0.19 -31.60 -11.40
N LEU A 37 0.54 -32.87 -11.63
CA LEU A 37 1.88 -33.41 -11.44
C LEU A 37 2.44 -33.83 -12.81
N ASN A 38 3.53 -33.24 -13.25
CA ASN A 38 4.22 -33.54 -14.49
C ASN A 38 5.69 -33.86 -14.20
N ASN A 39 6.12 -35.10 -14.35
CA ASN A 39 7.49 -35.54 -14.08
C ASN A 39 7.95 -35.07 -12.68
N ASN A 40 8.74 -33.98 -12.63
CA ASN A 40 9.30 -33.43 -11.41
C ASN A 40 8.68 -32.05 -11.06
N HIS A 41 7.63 -31.56 -11.78
CA HIS A 41 6.93 -30.31 -11.49
C HIS A 41 5.57 -30.57 -10.86
N VAL A 42 5.34 -30.05 -9.68
CA VAL A 42 4.07 -29.98 -8.97
C VAL A 42 3.44 -28.61 -9.15
N LEU A 43 2.24 -28.58 -9.72
CA LEU A 43 1.47 -27.36 -9.90
C LEU A 43 0.29 -27.35 -8.94
N LEU A 44 0.25 -26.34 -8.09
CA LEU A 44 -0.83 -26.09 -7.12
C LEU A 44 -1.59 -24.82 -7.47
N TYR A 45 -2.76 -24.66 -6.89
CA TYR A 45 -3.61 -23.49 -7.06
C TYR A 45 -3.98 -22.87 -5.72
N VAL A 46 -4.08 -21.54 -5.70
CA VAL A 46 -4.62 -20.77 -4.60
C VAL A 46 -5.45 -19.60 -5.14
N GLU A 47 -6.39 -19.09 -4.37
CA GLU A 47 -7.38 -18.14 -4.87
C GLU A 47 -6.82 -16.73 -5.07
N SER A 48 -5.89 -16.26 -4.21
CA SER A 48 -5.36 -14.91 -4.24
C SER A 48 -3.85 -14.84 -4.51
N GLN A 49 -3.41 -13.76 -5.19
CA GLN A 49 -1.99 -13.47 -5.43
C GLN A 49 -1.20 -13.35 -4.11
N PHE A 50 -1.79 -12.72 -3.10
CA PHE A 50 -1.16 -12.59 -1.78
C PHE A 50 -0.85 -13.94 -1.13
N SER A 51 -1.81 -14.88 -1.17
CA SER A 51 -1.60 -16.24 -0.64
C SER A 51 -0.53 -17.00 -1.41
N LYS A 52 -0.46 -16.82 -2.74
CA LYS A 52 0.61 -17.37 -3.58
C LYS A 52 1.97 -16.85 -3.12
N ASP A 53 2.16 -15.53 -3.06
CA ASP A 53 3.45 -14.91 -2.73
C ASP A 53 3.94 -15.32 -1.34
N MET A 54 3.02 -15.33 -0.36
CA MET A 54 3.34 -15.74 1.01
C MET A 54 3.68 -17.22 1.13
N THR A 55 2.95 -18.09 0.42
CA THR A 55 3.20 -19.53 0.44
C THR A 55 4.51 -19.87 -0.26
N MET A 56 4.77 -19.26 -1.42
CA MET A 56 6.03 -19.45 -2.16
C MET A 56 7.24 -18.96 -1.37
N ALA A 57 7.13 -17.77 -0.74
CA ALA A 57 8.25 -17.18 0.01
C ALA A 57 8.64 -17.97 1.27
N ASN A 58 7.66 -18.59 1.96
CA ASN A 58 7.90 -19.17 3.28
C ASN A 58 7.87 -20.70 3.31
N PHE A 59 7.17 -21.35 2.37
CA PHE A 59 6.89 -22.79 2.46
C PHE A 59 7.28 -23.57 1.21
N LYS A 60 7.78 -22.92 0.13
CA LYS A 60 8.18 -23.60 -1.11
C LYS A 60 9.15 -24.75 -0.84
N THR A 61 10.27 -24.45 -0.20
CA THR A 61 11.33 -25.45 0.07
C THR A 61 10.84 -26.62 0.91
N VAL A 62 10.02 -26.33 1.93
CA VAL A 62 9.48 -27.39 2.83
C VAL A 62 8.48 -28.29 2.08
N MET A 63 7.69 -27.72 1.15
CA MET A 63 6.80 -28.52 0.30
C MET A 63 7.58 -29.35 -0.72
N GLU A 64 8.63 -28.79 -1.34
CA GLU A 64 9.52 -29.50 -2.28
C GLU A 64 10.20 -30.69 -1.61
N GLU A 65 10.73 -30.50 -0.41
CA GLU A 65 11.31 -31.58 0.40
C GLU A 65 10.28 -32.69 0.71
N ALA A 66 9.08 -32.30 1.17
CA ALA A 66 8.02 -33.23 1.52
C ALA A 66 7.51 -34.01 0.28
N PHE A 67 7.38 -33.39 -0.88
CA PHE A 67 7.03 -34.06 -2.13
C PHE A 67 8.16 -34.99 -2.61
N SER A 68 9.40 -34.53 -2.52
CA SER A 68 10.57 -35.31 -2.94
C SER A 68 10.73 -36.59 -2.08
N ASP A 69 10.49 -36.50 -0.78
CA ASP A 69 10.46 -37.61 0.15
C ASP A 69 9.37 -38.66 -0.18
N ILE A 70 8.24 -38.21 -0.69
CA ILE A 70 7.13 -39.10 -1.06
C ILE A 70 7.38 -39.77 -2.41
N LEU A 71 7.85 -38.99 -3.37
CA LEU A 71 8.01 -39.42 -4.77
C LEU A 71 9.33 -40.14 -5.04
N GLY A 72 10.35 -39.89 -4.20
CA GLY A 72 11.68 -40.51 -4.33
C GLY A 72 12.58 -39.84 -5.39
N PHE A 73 12.24 -38.62 -5.82
CA PHE A 73 13.04 -37.79 -6.73
C PHE A 73 12.81 -36.31 -6.45
N ASP A 74 13.73 -35.44 -6.86
CA ASP A 74 13.63 -33.99 -6.65
C ASP A 74 12.44 -33.41 -7.38
N VAL A 75 11.66 -32.58 -6.69
CA VAL A 75 10.42 -31.96 -7.18
C VAL A 75 10.52 -30.48 -7.05
N GLU A 76 10.05 -29.76 -8.07
CA GLU A 76 9.87 -28.31 -8.08
C GLU A 76 8.38 -27.97 -7.93
N VAL A 77 8.06 -27.08 -7.00
CA VAL A 77 6.68 -26.67 -6.70
C VAL A 77 6.42 -25.27 -7.24
N ASP A 78 5.37 -25.15 -8.05
CA ASP A 78 4.82 -23.90 -8.53
C ASP A 78 3.37 -23.73 -8.09
N ILE A 79 2.99 -22.49 -7.79
CA ILE A 79 1.62 -22.12 -7.38
C ILE A 79 1.06 -21.11 -8.38
N LEU A 80 -0.15 -21.35 -8.89
CA LEU A 80 -0.91 -20.40 -9.70
C LEU A 80 -2.02 -19.78 -8.89
N CYS A 81 -2.33 -18.49 -9.16
CA CYS A 81 -3.49 -17.81 -8.60
C CYS A 81 -4.60 -17.61 -9.64
N SER A 82 -5.78 -17.18 -9.16
CA SER A 82 -6.95 -17.01 -10.02
C SER A 82 -6.75 -16.01 -11.15
N GLU A 83 -5.87 -15.03 -10.99
CA GLU A 83 -5.58 -13.98 -11.99
C GLU A 83 -4.69 -14.50 -13.15
N GLU A 84 -3.92 -15.56 -12.91
CA GLU A 84 -3.01 -16.15 -13.89
C GLU A 84 -3.65 -17.24 -14.77
N LEU A 85 -4.87 -17.67 -14.42
CA LEU A 85 -5.60 -18.69 -15.14
C LEU A 85 -6.64 -18.09 -16.08
N THR A 86 -6.62 -18.49 -17.35
CA THR A 86 -7.70 -18.16 -18.30
C THR A 86 -8.99 -18.92 -17.95
N VAL A 87 -10.14 -18.40 -18.40
CA VAL A 87 -11.46 -19.04 -18.16
C VAL A 87 -11.47 -20.51 -18.65
N GLU A 88 -10.82 -20.77 -19.80
CA GLU A 88 -10.69 -22.15 -20.35
C GLU A 88 -9.84 -23.05 -19.46
N GLN A 89 -8.79 -22.51 -18.84
CA GLN A 89 -7.93 -23.24 -17.92
C GLN A 89 -8.65 -23.53 -16.58
N LYS A 90 -9.44 -22.58 -16.07
CA LYS A 90 -10.27 -22.78 -14.87
C LYS A 90 -11.27 -23.92 -15.04
N VAL A 91 -11.93 -23.97 -16.18
CA VAL A 91 -12.84 -25.08 -16.52
C VAL A 91 -12.10 -26.40 -16.66
N LYS A 92 -10.93 -26.39 -17.32
CA LYS A 92 -10.10 -27.61 -17.54
C LYS A 92 -9.60 -28.23 -16.24
N TYR A 93 -9.33 -27.41 -15.21
CA TYR A 93 -8.84 -27.87 -13.91
C TYR A 93 -9.96 -28.07 -12.87
N GLY A 94 -11.23 -27.91 -13.26
CA GLY A 94 -12.37 -28.08 -12.36
C GLY A 94 -12.43 -27.07 -11.22
N ILE A 95 -11.83 -25.89 -11.43
CA ILE A 95 -11.91 -24.77 -10.50
C ILE A 95 -13.25 -24.07 -10.79
N GLU A 96 -14.34 -24.53 -10.16
CA GLU A 96 -15.62 -23.84 -10.22
C GLU A 96 -15.48 -22.48 -9.53
N SER A 97 -15.90 -21.42 -10.22
CA SER A 97 -16.04 -20.11 -9.60
C SER A 97 -17.14 -20.18 -8.55
N TYR A 98 -16.83 -19.98 -7.30
CA TYR A 98 -17.79 -19.90 -6.17
C TYR A 98 -18.69 -18.65 -6.25
N ALA A 99 -19.19 -18.31 -7.42
CA ALA A 99 -20.11 -17.20 -7.61
C ALA A 99 -21.60 -17.61 -7.53
N ASP A 100 -21.93 -18.91 -7.49
CA ASP A 100 -23.33 -19.38 -7.60
C ASP A 100 -23.68 -20.58 -6.71
N SER A 101 -23.33 -20.58 -5.45
CA SER A 101 -23.91 -21.51 -4.47
C SER A 101 -24.38 -20.78 -3.23
N SER A 102 -25.69 -20.72 -3.08
CA SER A 102 -26.37 -20.16 -1.91
C SER A 102 -26.02 -20.92 -0.62
N PRO A 103 -25.89 -20.22 0.53
CA PRO A 103 -25.41 -20.78 1.79
C PRO A 103 -26.53 -21.53 2.50
N LYS A 104 -26.77 -22.81 2.22
CA LYS A 104 -27.76 -23.62 2.95
C LYS A 104 -27.30 -24.95 3.55
N GLU A 105 -26.08 -25.42 3.32
CA GLU A 105 -25.64 -26.75 3.80
C GLU A 105 -24.46 -26.79 4.80
N LEU A 106 -23.89 -25.65 5.19
CA LEU A 106 -22.79 -25.58 6.16
C LEU A 106 -23.23 -25.21 7.60
N GLN A 107 -24.52 -25.35 7.90
CA GLN A 107 -25.12 -24.83 9.16
C GLN A 107 -25.25 -25.86 10.28
N LYS A 108 -24.59 -27.01 10.26
CA LYS A 108 -24.88 -28.06 11.25
C LYS A 108 -23.72 -28.57 12.14
N GLU A 109 -22.52 -28.02 12.09
CA GLU A 109 -21.38 -28.53 12.87
C GLU A 109 -20.45 -27.49 13.55
N LEU A 110 -20.89 -26.28 13.85
CA LEU A 110 -20.04 -25.30 14.55
C LEU A 110 -20.82 -24.50 15.61
N ASP A 111 -21.20 -25.18 16.72
CA ASP A 111 -21.85 -24.52 17.86
C ASP A 111 -20.91 -23.93 18.93
N ASP A 112 -19.61 -23.78 18.66
CA ASP A 112 -18.65 -23.23 19.64
C ASP A 112 -17.82 -22.02 19.12
N ASP A 113 -18.22 -21.36 18.03
CA ASP A 113 -17.40 -20.35 17.37
C ASP A 113 -18.10 -19.00 17.09
N ASP A 114 -18.87 -18.48 18.04
CA ASP A 114 -19.43 -17.11 17.92
C ASP A 114 -18.35 -16.03 17.80
N ILE A 115 -17.16 -16.29 18.31
CA ILE A 115 -16.01 -15.36 18.21
C ILE A 115 -15.40 -15.39 16.81
N VAL A 116 -15.30 -16.56 16.18
CA VAL A 116 -14.73 -16.71 14.82
C VAL A 116 -15.72 -16.22 13.77
N LYS A 117 -17.03 -16.50 13.94
CA LYS A 117 -18.10 -16.00 13.05
C LYS A 117 -18.20 -14.47 13.07
N THR A 118 -18.08 -13.86 14.25
CA THR A 118 -18.04 -12.39 14.39
C THR A 118 -16.77 -11.80 13.78
N ARG A 119 -15.61 -12.48 13.87
CA ARG A 119 -14.35 -12.04 13.27
C ARG A 119 -14.31 -12.19 11.77
N LEU A 120 -14.88 -13.25 11.19
CA LEU A 120 -15.01 -13.43 9.74
C LEU A 120 -15.98 -12.41 9.12
N LYS A 121 -17.11 -12.16 9.77
CA LYS A 121 -18.07 -11.11 9.37
C LYS A 121 -17.43 -9.71 9.41
N ASN A 122 -16.53 -9.46 10.35
CA ASN A 122 -15.80 -8.22 10.48
C ASN A 122 -14.63 -8.08 9.47
N SER A 123 -14.04 -9.19 8.99
CA SER A 123 -13.05 -9.15 7.91
C SER A 123 -13.69 -8.89 6.54
N GLU A 124 -14.91 -9.40 6.30
CA GLU A 124 -15.72 -9.04 5.14
C GLU A 124 -16.21 -7.60 5.20
N LEU A 125 -16.54 -7.08 6.38
CA LEU A 125 -16.87 -5.67 6.61
C LEU A 125 -15.66 -4.76 6.39
N ALA A 126 -14.44 -5.20 6.72
CA ALA A 126 -13.21 -4.45 6.47
C ALA A 126 -12.81 -4.43 4.97
N SER A 127 -13.10 -5.48 4.21
CA SER A 127 -12.92 -5.49 2.74
C SER A 127 -13.97 -4.64 2.02
N ASN A 128 -15.13 -4.41 2.64
CA ASN A 128 -16.21 -3.54 2.18
C ASN A 128 -16.18 -2.14 2.81
N TYR A 129 -15.01 -1.68 3.34
CA TYR A 129 -14.86 -0.32 3.84
C TYR A 129 -15.05 0.67 2.69
N GLN A 130 -16.29 1.09 2.50
CA GLN A 130 -16.63 2.13 1.54
C GLN A 130 -16.26 3.50 2.13
N HIS A 131 -15.51 4.26 1.38
CA HIS A 131 -15.27 5.67 1.68
C HIS A 131 -16.56 6.46 1.48
N THR A 132 -17.34 6.60 2.56
CA THR A 132 -18.61 7.31 2.60
C THR A 132 -18.54 8.49 3.54
N PHE A 133 -19.52 9.39 3.49
CA PHE A 133 -19.62 10.49 4.45
C PHE A 133 -19.81 10.01 5.90
N ASP A 134 -20.47 8.86 6.10
CA ASP A 134 -20.71 8.28 7.42
C ASP A 134 -19.46 7.70 8.06
N THR A 135 -18.48 7.31 7.24
CA THR A 135 -17.20 6.79 7.70
C THR A 135 -16.12 7.86 7.80
N PHE A 136 -16.37 9.05 7.29
CA PHE A 136 -15.44 10.18 7.38
C PHE A 136 -15.56 10.89 8.73
N ILE A 137 -14.47 10.96 9.47
CA ILE A 137 -14.43 11.66 10.77
C ILE A 137 -14.20 13.14 10.53
N VAL A 138 -15.18 13.96 10.94
CA VAL A 138 -15.14 15.42 10.79
C VAL A 138 -14.48 16.03 12.02
N GLY A 139 -13.50 16.90 11.80
CA GLY A 139 -12.85 17.75 12.79
C GLY A 139 -12.74 19.19 12.26
N ASP A 140 -12.25 20.12 13.06
CA ASP A 140 -12.11 21.51 12.63
C ASP A 140 -11.14 21.67 11.45
N ASN A 141 -10.16 20.77 11.35
CA ASN A 141 -9.16 20.72 10.30
C ASN A 141 -9.69 20.32 8.89
N ASN A 142 -10.87 19.73 8.78
CA ASN A 142 -11.44 19.23 7.51
C ASN A 142 -12.89 19.64 7.29
N LYS A 143 -13.45 20.41 8.21
CA LYS A 143 -14.87 20.80 8.23
C LYS A 143 -15.31 21.55 6.99
N LEU A 144 -14.46 22.44 6.46
CA LEU A 144 -14.78 23.21 5.25
C LEU A 144 -14.88 22.28 4.04
N ALA A 145 -13.89 21.40 3.83
CA ALA A 145 -13.87 20.46 2.72
C ALA A 145 -15.07 19.48 2.79
N TYR A 146 -15.36 18.97 3.99
CA TYR A 146 -16.51 18.10 4.22
C TYR A 146 -17.83 18.81 3.91
N ALA A 147 -18.04 20.02 4.44
CA ALA A 147 -19.25 20.80 4.22
C ALA A 147 -19.44 21.18 2.74
N ALA A 148 -18.35 21.52 2.04
CA ALA A 148 -18.38 21.80 0.61
C ALA A 148 -18.81 20.58 -0.21
N CYS A 149 -18.24 19.40 0.10
CA CYS A 149 -18.64 18.14 -0.53
C CYS A 149 -20.11 17.79 -0.27
N LYS A 150 -20.60 17.96 0.96
CA LYS A 150 -22.01 17.74 1.30
C LYS A 150 -22.94 18.72 0.57
N ALA A 151 -22.55 19.99 0.45
CA ALA A 151 -23.34 21.00 -0.28
C ALA A 151 -23.45 20.65 -1.78
N VAL A 152 -22.36 20.16 -2.41
CA VAL A 152 -22.41 19.71 -3.81
C VAL A 152 -23.41 18.56 -3.98
N VAL A 153 -23.48 17.65 -3.04
CA VAL A 153 -24.41 16.50 -3.10
C VAL A 153 -25.87 16.95 -2.87
N GLN A 154 -26.11 17.83 -1.90
CA GLN A 154 -27.47 18.18 -1.47
C GLN A 154 -28.19 19.17 -2.39
N GLU A 155 -27.46 20.15 -2.93
CA GLU A 155 -28.08 21.27 -3.64
C GLU A 155 -28.14 21.08 -5.15
N SER A 156 -27.51 20.05 -5.73
CA SER A 156 -27.30 19.91 -7.19
C SER A 156 -26.83 21.21 -7.84
N SER A 157 -26.26 22.11 -7.03
CA SER A 157 -26.00 23.48 -7.40
C SER A 157 -24.55 23.67 -7.74
N THR A 158 -24.31 24.32 -8.86
CA THR A 158 -23.03 24.82 -9.35
C THR A 158 -22.42 25.93 -8.48
N ARG A 159 -22.89 26.10 -7.23
CA ARG A 159 -22.47 27.17 -6.31
C ARG A 159 -20.99 27.14 -6.01
N TYR A 160 -20.41 25.90 -5.93
CA TYR A 160 -18.99 25.67 -5.70
C TYR A 160 -18.39 24.93 -6.88
N ASN A 161 -18.33 25.58 -8.05
CA ASN A 161 -17.84 24.96 -9.28
C ASN A 161 -16.70 25.80 -9.90
N PRO A 162 -15.48 25.23 -10.03
CA PRO A 162 -15.08 23.94 -9.50
C PRO A 162 -14.94 23.95 -7.97
N LEU A 163 -15.05 22.78 -7.35
CA LEU A 163 -14.57 22.56 -6.00
C LEU A 163 -13.15 21.99 -6.07
N TYR A 164 -12.21 22.63 -5.41
CA TYR A 164 -10.81 22.20 -5.38
C TYR A 164 -10.40 21.90 -3.95
N ILE A 165 -10.12 20.62 -3.66
CA ILE A 165 -9.75 20.13 -2.33
C ILE A 165 -8.25 19.85 -2.32
N TYR A 166 -7.52 20.44 -1.38
CA TYR A 166 -6.09 20.21 -1.31
C TYR A 166 -5.63 19.91 0.11
N SER A 167 -4.59 19.11 0.22
CA SER A 167 -3.96 18.78 1.49
C SER A 167 -2.65 18.03 1.25
N GLU A 168 -1.83 17.91 2.26
CA GLU A 168 -0.74 16.92 2.25
C GLU A 168 -1.27 15.51 1.97
N PRO A 169 -0.41 14.59 1.46
CA PRO A 169 -0.80 13.21 1.18
C PRO A 169 -1.32 12.49 2.43
N GLY A 170 -2.42 11.71 2.26
CA GLY A 170 -2.93 10.83 3.33
C GLY A 170 -3.87 11.49 4.35
N LEU A 171 -4.46 12.65 4.03
CA LEU A 171 -5.40 13.37 4.90
C LEU A 171 -6.89 13.19 4.54
N GLY A 172 -7.22 12.33 3.56
CA GLY A 172 -8.60 11.94 3.28
C GLY A 172 -9.23 12.59 2.04
N LYS A 173 -8.47 13.22 1.13
CA LYS A 173 -8.99 13.76 -0.15
C LYS A 173 -9.77 12.74 -0.97
N THR A 174 -9.14 11.61 -1.27
CA THR A 174 -9.74 10.51 -2.02
C THR A 174 -10.99 9.95 -1.32
N HIS A 175 -11.00 9.93 0.02
CA HIS A 175 -12.16 9.53 0.80
C HIS A 175 -13.36 10.47 0.53
N LEU A 176 -13.16 11.79 0.56
CA LEU A 176 -14.21 12.74 0.27
C LEU A 176 -14.72 12.64 -1.18
N LEU A 177 -13.81 12.48 -2.16
CA LEU A 177 -14.23 12.25 -3.55
C LEU A 177 -15.09 10.99 -3.70
N SER A 178 -14.66 9.89 -3.10
CA SER A 178 -15.39 8.63 -3.12
C SER A 178 -16.74 8.74 -2.40
N ALA A 179 -16.79 9.49 -1.29
CA ALA A 179 -18.03 9.76 -0.56
C ALA A 179 -19.02 10.57 -1.41
N VAL A 180 -18.56 11.61 -2.11
CA VAL A 180 -19.40 12.37 -3.05
C VAL A 180 -19.94 11.46 -4.14
N LYS A 181 -19.08 10.65 -4.79
CA LYS A 181 -19.48 9.72 -5.83
C LYS A 181 -20.57 8.76 -5.32
N SER A 182 -20.29 8.07 -4.22
CA SER A 182 -21.20 7.06 -3.66
C SER A 182 -22.58 7.65 -3.27
N GLU A 183 -22.59 8.85 -2.70
CA GLU A 183 -23.85 9.50 -2.30
C GLU A 183 -24.63 10.02 -3.51
N MET A 184 -23.96 10.58 -4.52
CA MET A 184 -24.58 11.04 -5.75
C MET A 184 -25.18 9.87 -6.56
N GLU A 185 -24.48 8.74 -6.65
CA GLU A 185 -25.00 7.53 -7.30
C GLU A 185 -26.26 6.99 -6.62
N LYS A 186 -26.37 7.13 -5.28
CA LYS A 186 -27.56 6.75 -4.53
C LYS A 186 -28.73 7.70 -4.74
N LEU A 187 -28.46 9.01 -4.74
CA LEU A 187 -29.51 10.05 -4.86
C LEU A 187 -29.98 10.23 -6.31
N HIS A 188 -29.08 10.04 -7.26
CA HIS A 188 -29.30 10.28 -8.69
C HIS A 188 -28.77 9.12 -9.54
N PRO A 189 -29.45 7.94 -9.57
CA PRO A 189 -28.98 6.74 -10.27
C PRO A 189 -28.76 6.94 -11.79
N ASP A 190 -29.49 7.89 -12.40
CA ASP A 190 -29.40 8.17 -13.85
C ASP A 190 -28.30 9.19 -14.20
N MET A 191 -27.60 9.73 -13.20
CA MET A 191 -26.55 10.74 -13.41
C MET A 191 -25.25 10.08 -13.93
N ASN A 192 -24.69 10.65 -15.00
CA ASN A 192 -23.41 10.19 -15.53
C ASN A 192 -22.25 10.78 -14.71
N ILE A 193 -21.72 10.00 -13.78
CA ILE A 193 -20.65 10.40 -12.86
C ILE A 193 -19.34 9.75 -13.31
N ILE A 194 -18.32 10.58 -13.57
CA ILE A 194 -16.96 10.12 -13.86
C ILE A 194 -16.04 10.44 -12.70
N TYR A 195 -15.48 9.38 -12.11
CA TYR A 195 -14.35 9.46 -11.20
C TYR A 195 -13.10 8.92 -11.89
N THR A 196 -12.04 9.70 -11.90
CA THR A 196 -10.76 9.32 -12.51
C THR A 196 -9.59 9.94 -11.74
N THR A 197 -8.39 9.38 -11.87
CA THR A 197 -7.16 10.05 -11.45
C THR A 197 -6.57 10.84 -12.60
N ALA A 198 -5.70 11.81 -12.30
CA ALA A 198 -4.99 12.57 -13.33
C ALA A 198 -4.14 11.68 -14.27
N ASP A 199 -3.56 10.60 -13.72
CA ASP A 199 -2.79 9.64 -14.53
C ASP A 199 -3.72 8.83 -15.44
N THR A 200 -4.83 8.29 -14.92
CA THR A 200 -5.81 7.56 -15.74
C THR A 200 -6.40 8.44 -16.85
N PHE A 201 -6.72 9.70 -16.55
CA PHE A 201 -7.18 10.66 -17.58
C PHE A 201 -6.11 10.86 -18.67
N THR A 202 -4.84 10.95 -18.26
CA THR A 202 -3.70 11.07 -19.20
C THR A 202 -3.58 9.83 -20.08
N ASP A 203 -3.62 8.65 -19.47
CA ASP A 203 -3.49 7.38 -20.19
C ASP A 203 -4.65 7.15 -21.16
N ASP A 204 -5.87 7.48 -20.73
CA ASP A 204 -7.06 7.47 -21.59
C ASP A 204 -6.89 8.41 -22.79
N TYR A 205 -6.40 9.63 -22.56
CA TYR A 205 -6.18 10.60 -23.63
C TYR A 205 -5.12 10.12 -24.61
N VAL A 206 -3.94 9.73 -24.12
CA VAL A 206 -2.81 9.26 -24.94
C VAL A 206 -3.18 8.01 -25.76
N SER A 207 -3.87 7.06 -25.15
CA SER A 207 -4.30 5.84 -25.85
C SER A 207 -5.30 6.11 -26.96
N ASN A 208 -6.14 7.13 -26.82
CA ASN A 208 -7.15 7.52 -27.80
C ASN A 208 -6.65 8.50 -28.88
N LEU A 209 -5.44 9.06 -28.75
CA LEU A 209 -4.84 9.94 -29.76
C LEU A 209 -4.57 9.24 -31.12
N ARG A 210 -4.45 7.90 -31.13
CA ARG A 210 -4.01 7.12 -32.31
C ARG A 210 -4.98 7.16 -33.48
N THR A 211 -6.28 7.37 -33.22
CA THR A 211 -7.31 7.44 -34.25
C THR A 211 -8.32 8.54 -33.95
N LYS A 212 -8.82 9.23 -35.00
CA LYS A 212 -9.81 10.32 -34.82
C LYS A 212 -11.12 9.84 -34.19
N SER A 213 -11.58 8.63 -34.50
CA SER A 213 -12.79 8.05 -33.93
C SER A 213 -12.67 7.80 -32.42
N ASN A 214 -11.50 7.36 -31.98
CA ASN A 214 -11.23 7.13 -30.55
C ASN A 214 -11.15 8.45 -29.76
N LEU A 215 -10.58 9.51 -30.37
CA LEU A 215 -10.53 10.82 -29.75
C LEU A 215 -11.93 11.42 -29.52
N GLU A 216 -12.85 11.22 -30.48
CA GLU A 216 -14.25 11.65 -30.28
C GLU A 216 -14.96 10.84 -29.16
N ALA A 217 -14.70 9.54 -29.05
CA ALA A 217 -15.22 8.72 -27.97
C ALA A 217 -14.69 9.20 -26.59
N PHE A 218 -13.39 9.55 -26.51
CA PHE A 218 -12.80 10.16 -25.31
C PHE A 218 -13.50 11.48 -24.95
N LYS A 219 -13.65 12.39 -25.92
CA LYS A 219 -14.33 13.67 -25.69
C LYS A 219 -15.78 13.46 -25.28
N GLN A 220 -16.50 12.55 -25.92
CA GLN A 220 -17.85 12.21 -25.53
C GLN A 220 -17.91 11.69 -24.10
N LYS A 221 -17.02 10.76 -23.71
CA LYS A 221 -16.94 10.25 -22.33
C LYS A 221 -16.82 11.40 -21.33
N TYR A 222 -15.79 12.23 -21.44
CA TYR A 222 -15.47 13.23 -20.42
C TYR A 222 -16.24 14.54 -20.51
N ARG A 223 -16.79 14.92 -21.68
CA ARG A 223 -17.51 16.17 -21.86
C ARG A 223 -19.03 16.05 -21.81
N SER A 224 -19.57 14.81 -21.67
CA SER A 224 -21.00 14.55 -21.51
C SER A 224 -21.39 14.10 -20.09
N CYS A 225 -20.45 14.04 -19.15
CA CYS A 225 -20.76 13.68 -17.78
C CYS A 225 -21.47 14.84 -17.04
N ASP A 226 -22.24 14.48 -16.02
CA ASP A 226 -22.94 15.42 -15.15
C ASP A 226 -22.07 15.84 -13.96
N LEU A 227 -21.18 14.96 -13.53
CA LEU A 227 -20.22 15.18 -12.45
C LEU A 227 -18.86 14.61 -12.85
N LEU A 228 -17.83 15.46 -12.85
CA LEU A 228 -16.44 15.06 -13.10
C LEU A 228 -15.63 15.19 -11.81
N LEU A 229 -15.06 14.07 -11.35
CA LEU A 229 -14.19 13.97 -10.19
C LEU A 229 -12.79 13.57 -10.66
N ILE A 230 -11.80 14.43 -10.48
CA ILE A 230 -10.41 14.14 -10.83
C ILE A 230 -9.55 14.18 -9.58
N ASP A 231 -8.99 13.02 -9.21
CA ASP A 231 -8.09 12.88 -8.07
C ASP A 231 -6.64 13.15 -8.47
N ASP A 232 -5.89 13.77 -7.57
CA ASP A 232 -4.45 13.99 -7.65
C ASP A 232 -3.98 14.74 -8.90
N ILE A 233 -4.56 15.95 -9.15
CA ILE A 233 -4.30 16.76 -10.35
C ILE A 233 -2.81 17.13 -10.55
N GLN A 234 -1.97 17.11 -9.50
CA GLN A 234 -0.55 17.39 -9.57
C GLN A 234 0.21 16.44 -10.51
N PHE A 235 -0.30 15.24 -10.77
CA PHE A 235 0.31 14.28 -11.70
C PHE A 235 0.15 14.65 -13.18
N MET A 236 -0.59 15.72 -13.49
CA MET A 236 -0.61 16.32 -14.83
C MET A 236 0.57 17.27 -15.09
N ALA A 237 1.43 17.53 -14.11
CA ALA A 237 2.57 18.43 -14.26
C ALA A 237 3.45 18.04 -15.46
N ASN A 238 3.82 19.03 -16.28
CA ASN A 238 4.63 18.88 -17.49
C ASN A 238 3.99 18.06 -18.64
N LYS A 239 2.70 17.68 -18.55
CA LYS A 239 1.96 16.95 -19.60
C LYS A 239 1.12 17.94 -20.44
N THR A 240 1.76 18.81 -21.20
CA THR A 240 1.13 19.97 -21.86
C THR A 240 -0.10 19.60 -22.72
N GLU A 241 -0.04 18.56 -23.53
CA GLU A 241 -1.16 18.15 -24.38
C GLU A 241 -2.38 17.68 -23.56
N THR A 242 -2.14 16.92 -22.49
CA THR A 242 -3.20 16.48 -21.58
C THR A 242 -3.81 17.66 -20.82
N GLN A 243 -2.99 18.62 -20.41
CA GLN A 243 -3.47 19.85 -19.78
C GLN A 243 -4.35 20.69 -20.71
N GLN A 244 -4.02 20.76 -22.00
CA GLN A 244 -4.84 21.42 -23.00
C GLN A 244 -6.20 20.72 -23.14
N GLU A 245 -6.22 19.40 -23.23
CA GLU A 245 -7.46 18.64 -23.33
C GLU A 245 -8.32 18.78 -22.04
N LEU A 246 -7.69 18.76 -20.87
CA LEU A 246 -8.39 19.01 -19.61
C LEU A 246 -9.00 20.42 -19.59
N PHE A 247 -8.28 21.45 -20.08
CA PHE A 247 -8.80 22.81 -20.17
C PHE A 247 -10.03 22.89 -21.09
N HIS A 248 -10.05 22.20 -22.21
CA HIS A 248 -11.21 22.13 -23.10
C HIS A 248 -12.37 21.36 -22.47
N THR A 249 -12.10 20.26 -21.79
CA THR A 249 -13.08 19.47 -21.06
C THR A 249 -13.71 20.30 -19.93
N PHE A 250 -12.88 20.99 -19.14
CA PHE A 250 -13.33 21.90 -18.09
C PHE A 250 -14.30 22.95 -18.65
N ASN A 251 -13.89 23.68 -19.70
CA ASN A 251 -14.74 24.75 -20.27
C ASN A 251 -16.06 24.17 -20.83
N SER A 252 -16.04 23.00 -21.43
CA SER A 252 -17.24 22.34 -21.93
C SER A 252 -18.23 22.04 -20.82
N LEU A 253 -17.77 21.43 -19.72
CA LEU A 253 -18.61 21.08 -18.57
C LEU A 253 -19.08 22.33 -17.80
N TYR A 254 -18.18 23.27 -17.56
CA TYR A 254 -18.49 24.50 -16.84
C TYR A 254 -19.57 25.32 -17.54
N ASN A 255 -19.48 25.48 -18.86
CA ASN A 255 -20.48 26.20 -19.65
C ASN A 255 -21.85 25.48 -19.70
N GLN A 256 -21.88 24.17 -19.46
CA GLN A 256 -23.09 23.36 -19.34
C GLN A 256 -23.62 23.29 -17.90
N ASN A 257 -23.03 24.05 -16.98
CA ASN A 257 -23.34 24.00 -15.55
C ASN A 257 -23.19 22.60 -14.95
N LYS A 258 -22.22 21.78 -15.43
CA LYS A 258 -21.90 20.49 -14.85
C LYS A 258 -20.87 20.66 -13.74
N GLN A 259 -21.02 19.88 -12.66
CA GLN A 259 -20.14 19.97 -11.50
C GLN A 259 -18.78 19.34 -11.76
N ILE A 260 -17.72 20.02 -11.28
CA ILE A 260 -16.34 19.54 -11.38
C ILE A 260 -15.71 19.62 -9.99
N ILE A 261 -15.03 18.54 -9.56
CA ILE A 261 -14.27 18.50 -8.32
C ILE A 261 -12.84 18.00 -8.63
N PHE A 262 -11.88 18.73 -8.11
CA PHE A 262 -10.47 18.36 -8.18
C PHE A 262 -9.89 18.09 -6.79
N THR A 263 -8.92 17.17 -6.71
CA THR A 263 -8.06 17.09 -5.54
C THR A 263 -6.59 17.29 -5.91
N SER A 264 -5.80 17.73 -4.93
CA SER A 264 -4.36 17.93 -5.09
C SER A 264 -3.60 17.77 -3.78
N ASP A 265 -2.29 17.58 -3.87
CA ASP A 265 -1.40 17.59 -2.71
C ASP A 265 -1.04 19.02 -2.22
N ARG A 266 -1.39 20.06 -3.01
CA ARG A 266 -1.05 21.47 -2.73
C ARG A 266 -2.05 22.44 -3.36
N PRO A 267 -2.07 23.72 -2.92
CA PRO A 267 -2.94 24.74 -3.52
C PRO A 267 -2.57 25.03 -4.98
N PRO A 268 -3.51 25.54 -5.81
CA PRO A 268 -3.27 25.76 -7.24
C PRO A 268 -2.04 26.60 -7.55
N LYS A 269 -1.75 27.63 -6.77
CA LYS A 269 -0.58 28.52 -6.95
C LYS A 269 0.77 27.84 -6.83
N GLU A 270 0.83 26.71 -6.13
CA GLU A 270 2.04 25.93 -5.88
C GLU A 270 2.22 24.77 -6.87
N LEU A 271 1.30 24.61 -7.82
CA LEU A 271 1.38 23.60 -8.86
C LEU A 271 2.41 23.97 -9.93
N ASN A 272 3.64 23.51 -9.74
CA ASN A 272 4.69 23.69 -10.75
C ASN A 272 4.43 22.77 -11.96
N GLY A 273 4.64 23.29 -13.18
CA GLY A 273 4.46 22.50 -14.41
C GLY A 273 3.00 22.38 -14.87
N ILE A 274 2.07 23.09 -14.25
CA ILE A 274 0.68 23.26 -14.70
C ILE A 274 0.52 24.63 -15.37
N GLU A 275 -0.20 24.67 -16.48
CA GLU A 275 -0.44 25.92 -17.24
C GLU A 275 -1.28 26.92 -16.44
N GLN A 276 -0.90 28.21 -16.50
CA GLN A 276 -1.56 29.30 -15.77
C GLN A 276 -3.06 29.42 -16.05
N ARG A 277 -3.50 29.06 -17.24
CA ARG A 277 -4.92 29.06 -17.59
C ARG A 277 -5.74 28.02 -16.82
N LEU A 278 -5.14 26.83 -16.52
CA LEU A 278 -5.78 25.83 -15.66
C LEU A 278 -5.76 26.26 -14.20
N ILE A 279 -4.64 26.82 -13.72
CA ILE A 279 -4.54 27.39 -12.36
C ILE A 279 -5.66 28.40 -12.14
N GLY A 280 -5.86 29.34 -13.08
CA GLY A 280 -6.95 30.33 -12.99
C GLY A 280 -8.34 29.69 -12.96
N ARG A 281 -8.53 28.54 -13.63
CA ARG A 281 -9.80 27.78 -13.56
C ARG A 281 -10.00 27.10 -12.21
N PHE A 282 -8.94 26.53 -11.64
CA PHE A 282 -8.99 25.91 -10.31
C PHE A 282 -9.31 26.95 -9.22
N GLU A 283 -8.79 28.16 -9.34
CA GLU A 283 -9.03 29.27 -8.39
C GLU A 283 -10.39 29.95 -8.57
N GLN A 284 -11.08 29.75 -9.68
CA GLN A 284 -12.37 30.38 -9.97
C GLN A 284 -13.47 29.94 -8.98
N GLY A 285 -13.37 28.70 -8.47
CA GLY A 285 -14.36 28.09 -7.59
C GLY A 285 -14.02 28.19 -6.10
N LEU A 286 -14.43 27.18 -5.35
CA LEU A 286 -14.12 27.08 -3.92
C LEU A 286 -12.83 26.27 -3.70
N LEU A 287 -11.87 26.87 -3.02
CA LEU A 287 -10.68 26.18 -2.52
C LEU A 287 -10.94 25.72 -1.09
N ALA A 288 -10.81 24.43 -0.82
CA ALA A 288 -11.02 23.84 0.48
C ALA A 288 -9.77 23.05 0.89
N ASP A 289 -9.14 23.44 1.96
CA ASP A 289 -7.98 22.77 2.53
C ASP A 289 -8.37 21.70 3.54
N ILE A 290 -7.51 20.72 3.72
CA ILE A 290 -7.56 19.74 4.81
C ILE A 290 -6.21 19.78 5.52
N ALA A 291 -6.21 20.23 6.77
CA ALA A 291 -5.02 20.24 7.61
C ALA A 291 -4.86 18.91 8.37
N PRO A 292 -3.67 18.63 8.94
CA PRO A 292 -3.48 17.48 9.81
C PRO A 292 -4.50 17.44 10.96
N PRO A 293 -5.00 16.24 11.32
CA PRO A 293 -6.04 16.10 12.34
C PRO A 293 -5.52 16.44 13.74
N GLU A 294 -6.37 17.10 14.53
CA GLU A 294 -6.12 17.34 15.95
C GLU A 294 -6.17 16.05 16.76
N TYR A 295 -5.71 16.09 18.00
CA TYR A 295 -5.57 14.92 18.87
C TYR A 295 -6.88 14.13 19.01
N GLU A 296 -7.98 14.84 19.28
CA GLU A 296 -9.31 14.27 19.47
C GLU A 296 -9.82 13.62 18.17
N THR A 297 -9.57 14.26 17.04
CA THR A 297 -9.91 13.71 15.72
C THR A 297 -9.11 12.45 15.41
N ARG A 298 -7.81 12.41 15.78
CA ARG A 298 -6.99 11.18 15.64
C ARG A 298 -7.53 10.03 16.49
N ILE A 299 -7.90 10.30 17.75
CA ILE A 299 -8.53 9.29 18.62
C ILE A 299 -9.80 8.73 17.99
N ALA A 300 -10.67 9.60 17.46
CA ALA A 300 -11.91 9.20 16.83
C ALA A 300 -11.65 8.33 15.58
N ILE A 301 -10.66 8.69 14.75
CA ILE A 301 -10.24 7.90 13.58
C ILE A 301 -9.74 6.52 14.01
N ILE A 302 -8.87 6.45 15.02
CA ILE A 302 -8.33 5.19 15.54
C ILE A 302 -9.45 4.29 16.06
N LYS A 303 -10.33 4.81 16.91
CA LYS A 303 -11.46 4.06 17.48
C LYS A 303 -12.39 3.56 16.39
N ARG A 304 -12.76 4.43 15.44
CA ARG A 304 -13.63 4.06 14.31
C ARG A 304 -13.04 2.96 13.45
N LYS A 305 -11.73 3.03 13.14
CA LYS A 305 -11.05 2.00 12.36
C LYS A 305 -10.93 0.69 13.12
N ALA A 306 -10.69 0.73 14.43
CA ALA A 306 -10.65 -0.46 15.28
C ALA A 306 -12.03 -1.14 15.36
N GLU A 307 -13.12 -0.37 15.50
CA GLU A 307 -14.49 -0.89 15.45
C GLU A 307 -14.80 -1.66 14.18
N LEU A 308 -14.35 -1.15 13.01
CA LEU A 308 -14.54 -1.82 11.72
C LEU A 308 -13.86 -3.20 11.66
N TYR A 309 -12.75 -3.39 12.37
CA TYR A 309 -12.10 -4.69 12.53
C TYR A 309 -12.68 -5.53 13.69
N GLY A 310 -13.70 -5.04 14.41
CA GLY A 310 -14.19 -5.68 15.63
C GLY A 310 -13.14 -5.78 16.72
N MET A 311 -12.14 -4.90 16.68
CA MET A 311 -11.01 -4.92 17.60
C MET A 311 -11.25 -3.96 18.76
N ASN A 312 -11.20 -4.48 19.99
CA ASN A 312 -11.22 -3.66 21.19
C ASN A 312 -9.80 -3.19 21.52
N LEU A 313 -9.50 -1.94 21.20
CA LEU A 313 -8.21 -1.31 21.52
C LEU A 313 -8.28 -0.67 22.91
N PRO A 314 -7.37 -1.02 23.85
CA PRO A 314 -7.21 -0.29 25.10
C PRO A 314 -6.93 1.20 24.86
N ASP A 315 -7.49 2.09 25.69
CA ASP A 315 -7.28 3.54 25.56
C ASP A 315 -5.80 3.93 25.59
N SER A 316 -4.97 3.22 26.37
CA SER A 316 -3.51 3.44 26.39
C SER A 316 -2.83 3.23 25.02
N ILE A 317 -3.34 2.34 24.19
CA ILE A 317 -2.83 2.13 22.81
C ILE A 317 -3.36 3.22 21.90
N VAL A 318 -4.63 3.58 22.03
CA VAL A 318 -5.27 4.66 21.26
C VAL A 318 -4.52 5.97 21.48
N ASP A 319 -4.28 6.35 22.72
CA ASP A 319 -3.56 7.56 23.12
C ASP A 319 -2.11 7.54 22.60
N PHE A 320 -1.44 6.40 22.73
CA PHE A 320 -0.07 6.24 22.25
C PHE A 320 0.02 6.43 20.71
N LEU A 321 -0.87 5.79 19.95
CA LEU A 321 -0.90 5.95 18.49
C LEU A 321 -1.23 7.39 18.08
N ALA A 322 -2.22 8.01 18.74
CA ALA A 322 -2.62 9.39 18.49
C ALA A 322 -1.50 10.40 18.84
N ASP A 323 -0.67 10.15 19.85
CA ASP A 323 0.49 10.98 20.18
C ASP A 323 1.66 10.80 19.19
N LYS A 324 1.91 9.59 18.72
CA LYS A 324 3.09 9.28 17.89
C LYS A 324 2.88 9.51 16.40
N LEU A 325 1.65 9.34 15.89
CA LEU A 325 1.33 9.44 14.45
C LEU A 325 0.45 10.68 14.23
N LYS A 326 1.07 11.85 14.03
CA LYS A 326 0.38 13.17 14.05
C LYS A 326 -0.02 13.70 12.67
N THR A 327 0.73 13.35 11.63
CA THR A 327 0.70 14.08 10.36
C THR A 327 -0.09 13.38 9.26
N ASN A 328 -0.32 12.06 9.36
CA ASN A 328 -0.84 11.30 8.24
C ASN A 328 -1.85 10.24 8.70
N ILE A 329 -3.10 10.38 8.23
CA ILE A 329 -4.18 9.44 8.57
C ILE A 329 -3.89 8.03 8.02
N ARG A 330 -3.26 7.91 6.83
CA ARG A 330 -2.86 6.61 6.29
C ARG A 330 -1.91 5.86 7.23
N GLN A 331 -1.04 6.59 7.97
CA GLN A 331 -0.17 5.95 8.98
C GLN A 331 -0.96 5.43 10.17
N LEU A 332 -1.98 6.17 10.63
CA LEU A 332 -2.89 5.70 11.69
C LEU A 332 -3.63 4.44 11.25
N GLU A 333 -4.23 4.48 10.07
CA GLU A 333 -4.95 3.33 9.52
C GLU A 333 -4.03 2.13 9.29
N GLY A 334 -2.83 2.34 8.74
CA GLY A 334 -1.82 1.31 8.55
C GLY A 334 -1.35 0.69 9.88
N ALA A 335 -1.19 1.52 10.93
CA ALA A 335 -0.85 1.03 12.27
C ALA A 335 -1.92 0.10 12.82
N ILE A 336 -3.20 0.50 12.73
CA ILE A 336 -4.32 -0.30 13.22
C ILE A 336 -4.45 -1.60 12.43
N THR A 337 -4.32 -1.53 11.10
CA THR A 337 -4.35 -2.71 10.23
C THR A 337 -3.23 -3.69 10.60
N LYS A 338 -2.01 -3.19 10.86
CA LYS A 338 -0.87 -4.03 11.25
C LYS A 338 -1.04 -4.62 12.66
N ILE A 339 -1.58 -3.86 13.62
CA ILE A 339 -1.91 -4.37 14.95
C ILE A 339 -2.98 -5.47 14.84
N ASN A 340 -4.03 -5.26 14.02
CA ASN A 340 -5.05 -6.27 13.80
C ASN A 340 -4.45 -7.57 13.22
N ALA A 341 -3.60 -7.46 12.20
CA ALA A 341 -2.91 -8.61 11.63
C ALA A 341 -2.06 -9.37 12.66
N LEU A 342 -1.30 -8.63 13.50
CA LEU A 342 -0.50 -9.24 14.56
C LEU A 342 -1.36 -9.97 15.59
N THR A 343 -2.50 -9.39 16.01
CA THR A 343 -3.42 -10.03 16.96
C THR A 343 -4.07 -11.29 16.38
N LEU A 344 -4.39 -11.28 15.07
CA LEU A 344 -4.92 -12.46 14.39
C LEU A 344 -3.89 -13.60 14.31
N VAL A 345 -2.64 -13.25 14.00
CA VAL A 345 -1.55 -14.25 13.88
C VAL A 345 -1.15 -14.82 15.23
N THR A 346 -1.07 -13.98 16.28
CA THR A 346 -0.63 -14.40 17.63
C THR A 346 -1.75 -14.96 18.50
N GLY A 347 -3.01 -14.75 18.12
CA GLY A 347 -4.17 -15.10 18.93
C GLY A 347 -4.28 -14.30 20.24
N SER A 348 -3.49 -13.25 20.41
CA SER A 348 -3.41 -12.45 21.62
C SER A 348 -4.19 -11.14 21.50
N THR A 349 -4.57 -10.54 22.61
CA THR A 349 -5.17 -9.19 22.62
C THR A 349 -4.12 -8.13 22.28
N PRO A 350 -4.52 -6.97 21.69
CA PRO A 350 -3.61 -5.87 21.40
C PRO A 350 -2.83 -5.42 22.64
N THR A 351 -1.51 -5.30 22.53
CA THR A 351 -0.62 -4.85 23.61
C THR A 351 0.12 -3.56 23.25
N LEU A 352 0.52 -2.79 24.26
CA LEU A 352 1.29 -1.56 24.03
C LEU A 352 2.65 -1.85 23.35
N ASN A 353 3.26 -2.98 23.65
CA ASN A 353 4.51 -3.41 23.00
C ASN A 353 4.32 -3.62 21.48
N MET A 354 3.21 -4.23 21.05
CA MET A 354 2.86 -4.35 19.63
C MET A 354 2.71 -2.97 18.98
N ALA A 355 1.98 -2.06 19.63
CA ALA A 355 1.80 -0.70 19.13
C ALA A 355 3.15 0.04 19.02
N GLN A 356 4.04 -0.10 20.00
CA GLN A 356 5.39 0.48 19.96
C GLN A 356 6.24 -0.08 18.81
N GLN A 357 6.17 -1.38 18.58
CA GLN A 357 6.88 -2.00 17.44
C GLN A 357 6.34 -1.48 16.11
N VAL A 358 5.02 -1.46 15.93
CA VAL A 358 4.37 -0.98 14.70
C VAL A 358 4.72 0.49 14.42
N VAL A 359 4.70 1.35 15.45
CA VAL A 359 5.08 2.77 15.29
C VAL A 359 6.54 2.92 14.91
N ARG A 360 7.45 2.15 15.54
CA ARG A 360 8.87 2.15 15.15
C ARG A 360 9.05 1.77 13.67
N ASP A 361 8.38 0.72 13.22
CA ASP A 361 8.45 0.28 11.82
C ASP A 361 7.94 1.35 10.85
N ILE A 362 6.85 2.05 11.19
CA ILE A 362 6.29 3.13 10.36
C ILE A 362 7.24 4.33 10.33
N GLN A 363 7.79 4.72 11.46
CA GLN A 363 8.68 5.89 11.55
C GLN A 363 10.06 5.63 10.95
N SER A 364 10.62 4.43 11.10
CA SER A 364 11.91 4.07 10.51
C SER A 364 11.90 4.10 8.97
N ASN A 365 10.74 3.85 8.35
CA ASN A 365 10.59 3.94 6.91
C ASN A 365 10.45 5.39 6.38
N HIS A 366 10.36 6.39 7.26
CA HIS A 366 10.11 7.79 6.88
C HIS A 366 11.23 8.77 7.29
N GLU A 367 12.33 8.28 7.90
CA GLU A 367 13.46 9.17 8.09
C GLU A 367 14.09 9.57 6.74
N PRO A 368 14.25 10.86 6.46
CA PRO A 368 14.93 11.30 5.24
C PRO A 368 16.30 10.64 5.14
N ILE A 369 16.65 10.11 3.98
CA ILE A 369 17.93 9.45 3.72
C ILE A 369 19.15 10.30 4.19
N PRO A 370 19.19 11.63 3.97
CA PRO A 370 20.26 12.46 4.51
C PRO A 370 20.38 12.44 6.03
N LEU A 371 19.23 12.45 6.75
CA LEU A 371 19.23 12.39 8.22
C LEU A 371 19.72 11.02 8.73
N THR A 372 19.36 9.94 8.03
CA THR A 372 19.84 8.59 8.32
C THR A 372 21.35 8.49 8.10
N VAL A 373 21.87 9.07 7.00
CA VAL A 373 23.32 9.12 6.71
C VAL A 373 24.07 9.86 7.80
N GLU A 374 23.58 11.03 8.25
CA GLU A 374 24.18 11.79 9.35
C GLU A 374 24.25 10.99 10.65
N LYS A 375 23.17 10.32 11.02
CA LYS A 375 23.12 9.46 12.21
C LYS A 375 24.14 8.31 12.13
N ILE A 376 24.23 7.64 10.97
CA ILE A 376 25.20 6.55 10.75
C ILE A 376 26.63 7.07 10.90
N ILE A 377 26.96 8.21 10.26
CA ILE A 377 28.27 8.82 10.34
C ILE A 377 28.60 9.17 11.81
N ALA A 378 27.66 9.76 12.54
CA ALA A 378 27.84 10.13 13.93
C ALA A 378 28.07 8.90 14.85
N GLU A 379 27.28 7.83 14.70
CA GLU A 379 27.42 6.62 15.52
C GLU A 379 28.70 5.86 15.21
N VAL A 380 29.04 5.68 13.94
CA VAL A 380 30.34 5.09 13.54
C VAL A 380 31.50 5.96 14.03
N GLY A 381 31.33 7.29 13.98
CA GLY A 381 32.30 8.24 14.51
C GLY A 381 32.61 8.06 16.00
N LYS A 382 31.56 7.86 16.82
CA LYS A 382 31.70 7.56 18.24
C LYS A 382 32.48 6.26 18.49
N ILE A 383 32.15 5.19 17.74
CA ILE A 383 32.80 3.88 17.90
C ILE A 383 34.31 3.95 17.55
N TYR A 384 34.66 4.66 16.50
CA TYR A 384 36.04 4.76 16.03
C TYR A 384 36.80 6.00 16.56
N SER A 385 36.17 6.85 17.40
CA SER A 385 36.72 8.11 17.91
C SER A 385 37.16 9.05 16.78
N VAL A 386 36.33 9.16 15.74
CA VAL A 386 36.59 10.01 14.54
C VAL A 386 35.41 10.96 14.36
N THR A 387 35.67 12.24 14.09
CA THR A 387 34.59 13.21 13.88
C THR A 387 33.93 13.05 12.50
N PRO A 388 32.63 13.43 12.35
CA PRO A 388 31.96 13.44 11.06
C PRO A 388 32.71 14.24 9.98
N GLU A 389 33.32 15.35 10.35
CA GLU A 389 34.14 16.22 9.47
C GLU A 389 35.39 15.47 8.97
N ASP A 390 36.04 14.71 9.85
CA ASP A 390 37.23 13.92 9.47
C ASP A 390 36.84 12.76 8.53
N MET A 391 35.66 12.15 8.72
CA MET A 391 35.17 11.13 7.78
C MET A 391 34.90 11.69 6.37
N ARG A 392 34.45 12.94 6.26
CA ARG A 392 34.26 13.64 4.97
C ARG A 392 35.51 14.25 4.40
N SER A 393 36.55 14.41 5.22
CA SER A 393 37.81 15.04 4.82
C SER A 393 38.66 14.18 3.87
N GLN A 394 39.69 14.75 3.28
CA GLN A 394 40.70 14.04 2.46
C GLN A 394 41.78 13.32 3.29
N LYS A 395 41.70 13.37 4.63
CA LYS A 395 42.65 12.70 5.53
C LYS A 395 42.69 11.19 5.30
N ARG A 396 43.88 10.59 5.35
CA ARG A 396 44.12 9.17 5.02
C ARG A 396 44.74 8.38 6.19
N SER A 397 44.63 8.86 7.44
CA SER A 397 45.09 8.05 8.58
C SER A 397 44.33 6.69 8.61
N SER A 398 44.98 5.66 9.09
CA SER A 398 44.39 4.29 9.12
C SER A 398 43.05 4.29 9.84
N GLN A 399 42.95 4.95 10.99
CA GLN A 399 41.73 5.01 11.79
C GLN A 399 40.58 5.72 11.05
N ILE A 400 40.84 6.89 10.44
CA ILE A 400 39.81 7.63 9.67
C ILE A 400 39.40 6.85 8.43
N SER A 401 40.37 6.20 7.77
CA SER A 401 40.06 5.39 6.58
C SER A 401 39.18 4.19 6.90
N THR A 402 39.46 3.49 7.99
CA THR A 402 38.65 2.34 8.43
C THR A 402 37.26 2.80 8.85
N ALA A 403 37.14 3.82 9.69
CA ALA A 403 35.84 4.38 10.09
C ALA A 403 35.00 4.78 8.89
N ARG A 404 35.59 5.46 7.91
CA ARG A 404 34.94 5.87 6.67
C ARG A 404 34.45 4.67 5.84
N GLN A 405 35.27 3.62 5.69
CA GLN A 405 34.89 2.41 4.94
C GLN A 405 33.72 1.70 5.59
N VAL A 406 33.71 1.58 6.91
CA VAL A 406 32.60 0.99 7.67
C VAL A 406 31.35 1.85 7.53
N ALA A 407 31.45 3.17 7.68
CA ALA A 407 30.29 4.07 7.53
C ALA A 407 29.68 3.99 6.12
N ILE A 408 30.52 3.99 5.07
CA ILE A 408 30.09 3.84 3.68
C ILE A 408 29.34 2.50 3.47
N TYR A 409 29.87 1.42 4.02
CA TYR A 409 29.24 0.09 3.95
C TYR A 409 27.86 0.07 4.63
N VAL A 410 27.77 0.60 5.86
CA VAL A 410 26.53 0.67 6.62
C VAL A 410 25.49 1.55 5.92
N VAL A 411 25.90 2.72 5.41
CA VAL A 411 25.04 3.60 4.62
C VAL A 411 24.50 2.87 3.39
N ASN A 412 25.33 2.19 2.64
CA ASN A 412 24.88 1.43 1.45
C ASN A 412 23.85 0.35 1.82
N ARG A 413 24.09 -0.38 2.91
CA ARG A 413 23.21 -1.47 3.36
C ARG A 413 21.87 -0.99 3.90
N ILE A 414 21.85 0.12 4.62
CA ILE A 414 20.64 0.64 5.28
C ILE A 414 19.81 1.49 4.32
N THR A 415 20.46 2.36 3.51
CA THR A 415 19.74 3.36 2.71
C THR A 415 19.47 2.95 1.27
N GLY A 416 20.19 1.94 0.74
CA GLY A 416 20.08 1.55 -0.67
C GLY A 416 20.54 2.63 -1.67
N LEU A 417 21.21 3.70 -1.21
CA LEU A 417 21.71 4.78 -2.07
C LEU A 417 22.66 4.26 -3.15
N SER A 418 22.60 4.87 -4.34
CA SER A 418 23.58 4.61 -5.40
C SER A 418 24.98 5.03 -4.94
N TYR A 419 26.00 4.37 -5.45
CA TYR A 419 27.39 4.65 -5.08
C TYR A 419 27.81 6.09 -5.37
N SER A 420 27.26 6.71 -6.42
CA SER A 420 27.48 8.12 -6.73
C SER A 420 26.92 9.04 -5.65
N ASN A 421 25.69 8.77 -5.18
CA ASN A 421 25.05 9.56 -4.12
C ASN A 421 25.79 9.39 -2.78
N ILE A 422 26.23 8.17 -2.44
CA ILE A 422 27.08 7.95 -1.27
C ILE A 422 28.40 8.75 -1.38
N GLY A 423 28.97 8.83 -2.58
CA GLY A 423 30.17 9.62 -2.83
C GLY A 423 30.01 11.10 -2.47
N VAL A 424 28.84 11.69 -2.79
CA VAL A 424 28.51 13.09 -2.44
C VAL A 424 28.46 13.27 -0.93
N GLU A 425 27.81 12.37 -0.20
CA GLU A 425 27.67 12.43 1.27
C GLU A 425 29.01 12.30 2.02
N PHE A 426 30.00 11.63 1.43
CA PHE A 426 31.35 11.45 2.00
C PHE A 426 32.42 12.35 1.41
N GLY A 427 32.04 13.58 1.02
CA GLY A 427 32.97 14.62 0.57
C GLY A 427 33.31 14.53 -0.93
N ASN A 428 32.32 14.30 -1.77
CA ASN A 428 32.42 14.23 -3.23
C ASN A 428 33.47 13.22 -3.73
N ARG A 429 33.37 11.97 -3.22
CA ARG A 429 34.27 10.90 -3.61
C ARG A 429 33.79 10.19 -4.86
N ASP A 430 34.75 9.75 -5.69
CA ASP A 430 34.44 9.01 -6.89
C ASP A 430 33.77 7.65 -6.61
N HIS A 431 32.91 7.22 -7.53
CA HIS A 431 32.25 5.93 -7.52
C HIS A 431 33.22 4.75 -7.25
N SER A 432 34.41 4.76 -7.89
CA SER A 432 35.45 3.72 -7.70
C SER A 432 35.96 3.66 -6.25
N THR A 433 36.08 4.81 -5.58
CA THR A 433 36.46 4.88 -4.16
C THR A 433 35.38 4.28 -3.25
N ILE A 434 34.11 4.47 -3.57
CA ILE A 434 33.00 3.91 -2.80
C ILE A 434 32.93 2.39 -2.98
N VAL A 435 33.06 1.87 -4.21
CA VAL A 435 33.13 0.43 -4.49
C VAL A 435 34.28 -0.23 -3.73
N TYR A 436 35.48 0.38 -3.77
CA TYR A 436 36.63 -0.10 -3.03
C TYR A 436 36.37 -0.13 -1.51
N ALA A 437 35.77 0.94 -0.97
CA ALA A 437 35.46 1.03 0.46
C ALA A 437 34.48 -0.07 0.91
N ILE A 438 33.44 -0.32 0.13
CA ILE A 438 32.45 -1.37 0.41
C ILE A 438 33.11 -2.75 0.39
N ASN A 439 33.85 -3.09 -0.67
CA ASN A 439 34.51 -4.40 -0.79
C ASN A 439 35.52 -4.63 0.33
N LYS A 440 36.22 -3.59 0.76
CA LYS A 440 37.18 -3.68 1.86
C LYS A 440 36.51 -3.80 3.22
N ALA A 441 35.38 -3.11 3.44
CA ALA A 441 34.59 -3.26 4.66
C ALA A 441 34.04 -4.69 4.83
N VAL A 442 33.60 -5.32 3.74
CA VAL A 442 33.16 -6.75 3.76
C VAL A 442 34.27 -7.66 4.24
N SER A 443 35.53 -7.43 3.83
CA SER A 443 36.67 -8.25 4.28
C SER A 443 36.94 -8.13 5.79
N TYR A 444 36.65 -6.97 6.40
CA TYR A 444 36.78 -6.79 7.85
C TYR A 444 35.63 -7.43 8.64
N THR A 445 34.40 -7.38 8.13
CA THR A 445 33.23 -7.99 8.81
C THR A 445 33.30 -9.50 8.84
N HIS A 446 33.92 -10.14 7.87
CA HIS A 446 34.16 -11.59 7.88
C HIS A 446 35.29 -12.04 8.82
N LEU A 447 36.20 -11.12 9.19
CA LEU A 447 37.34 -11.41 10.08
C LEU A 447 37.12 -11.08 11.56
N THR A 448 36.06 -10.33 11.90
CA THR A 448 35.83 -9.79 13.25
C THR A 448 34.38 -9.93 13.74
N LEU A 449 33.71 -11.05 13.48
CA LEU A 449 32.57 -11.44 14.30
C LEU A 449 33.17 -12.16 15.53
N PRO A 450 33.20 -11.55 16.74
CA PRO A 450 33.50 -12.31 17.94
C PRO A 450 32.29 -13.24 18.17
N THR A 451 32.51 -14.52 18.05
CA THR A 451 31.71 -15.57 18.68
C THR A 451 31.76 -15.37 20.21
N LYS A 452 30.95 -14.43 20.72
CA LYS A 452 30.61 -14.34 22.14
C LYS A 452 29.41 -13.41 22.31
N LEU A 453 28.23 -13.97 22.16
CA LEU A 453 27.06 -13.62 22.94
C LEU A 453 26.67 -14.88 23.71
N GLU A 454 27.43 -15.15 24.79
CA GLU A 454 26.95 -15.83 25.96
C GLU A 454 26.76 -14.72 27.02
N VAL A 455 25.55 -14.45 27.37
CA VAL A 455 24.79 -14.26 28.60
C VAL A 455 23.56 -13.46 28.29
#